data_79d3bc16140a6a96f9187e52cd86a501
#
_entry.id   79d3bc16140a6a96f9187e52cd86a501
#
_cell.length_a   1.000
_cell.length_b   1.000
_cell.length_c   1.000
_cell.angle_alpha   90.00
_cell.angle_beta   90.00
_cell.angle_gamma   90.00
#
_symmetry.space_group_name_H-M   'P 1'
#
loop_
_entity.id
_entity.type
_entity.pdbx_description
1 polymer ?
#
loop_
_entity_poly.entity_id
_entity_poly.type
_entity_poly.pdbx_seq_one_letter_code
_entity_poly.pdbx_strand_id
1 'polypeptide(L)'
;MGITGLFGFFQTGDVKLVGVLLMAVLPFGFTWLIEMLLYRQEKAVESEEIIVMPVNGSVEQLENAEDTVFASKALGDGVLLHSDDGKVYAPCDGIIQTVFPTKHAIGIESTDGSEILIHMGNNTVALNGKYFTVHVKEKDEVKAGQILAEFDKKEIEAQGYNCEIPMVVTNMEMYEMSGEPTYRNYKKGEEIFRLKKKTNV
;
A
#
# COMPACT_ATOMS: atom_id res chain seq x y z
N MET A 1 -44.27 42.37 7.23
CA MET A 1 -43.27 43.43 6.95
C MET A 1 -42.29 42.84 5.95
N GLY A 2 -42.43 43.33 4.75
CA GLY A 2 -41.94 42.66 3.57
C GLY A 2 -40.57 43.12 3.07
N ILE A 3 -40.17 42.49 2.04
CA ILE A 3 -38.96 42.58 1.20
C ILE A 3 -38.53 44.04 0.85
N THR A 4 -39.40 45.04 1.08
CA THR A 4 -39.11 46.46 0.81
C THR A 4 -38.08 47.11 1.75
N GLY A 5 -37.79 46.53 2.93
CA GLY A 5 -36.78 47.04 3.86
C GLY A 5 -35.32 46.76 3.43
N LEU A 6 -35.10 45.71 2.62
CA LEU A 6 -33.78 45.33 2.15
C LEU A 6 -33.31 46.22 0.97
N PHE A 7 -34.23 46.67 0.14
CA PHE A 7 -33.92 47.52 -1.01
C PHE A 7 -33.58 48.99 -0.63
N GLY A 8 -34.08 49.46 0.50
CA GLY A 8 -33.77 50.79 1.01
C GLY A 8 -32.34 50.98 1.52
N PHE A 9 -31.72 49.85 1.96
CA PHE A 9 -30.38 49.88 2.51
C PHE A 9 -29.29 50.03 1.42
N PHE A 10 -29.62 49.74 0.17
CA PHE A 10 -28.69 49.82 -0.97
C PHE A 10 -28.60 51.21 -1.63
N GLN A 11 -29.23 52.24 -1.05
CA GLN A 11 -29.20 53.59 -1.66
C GLN A 11 -28.16 54.54 -1.08
N THR A 12 -27.46 54.19 -0.02
CA THR A 12 -26.37 54.99 0.52
C THR A 12 -25.03 54.53 -0.09
N GLY A 13 -24.21 55.52 -0.51
CA GLY A 13 -22.99 55.29 -1.35
C GLY A 13 -22.03 54.20 -0.87
N ASP A 14 -21.93 54.04 0.44
CA ASP A 14 -21.00 53.04 1.05
C ASP A 14 -21.43 51.59 0.89
N VAL A 15 -22.71 51.34 0.72
CA VAL A 15 -23.25 49.96 0.58
C VAL A 15 -23.12 49.47 -0.87
N LYS A 16 -23.05 50.38 -1.85
CA LYS A 16 -22.79 49.99 -3.26
C LYS A 16 -21.40 49.35 -3.41
N LEU A 17 -20.41 49.87 -2.71
CA LEU A 17 -19.04 49.34 -2.79
C LEU A 17 -18.95 47.95 -2.17
N VAL A 18 -19.56 47.75 -1.03
CA VAL A 18 -19.61 46.44 -0.34
C VAL A 18 -20.42 45.41 -1.15
N GLY A 19 -21.53 45.81 -1.77
CA GLY A 19 -22.32 44.91 -2.62
C GLY A 19 -21.60 44.50 -3.89
N VAL A 20 -20.86 45.40 -4.53
CA VAL A 20 -20.04 45.10 -5.70
C VAL A 20 -18.84 44.20 -5.31
N LEU A 21 -18.22 44.47 -4.16
CA LEU A 21 -17.12 43.65 -3.64
C LEU A 21 -17.61 42.22 -3.31
N LEU A 22 -18.77 42.07 -2.68
CA LEU A 22 -19.38 40.76 -2.38
C LEU A 22 -19.78 40.02 -3.65
N MET A 23 -20.33 40.69 -4.64
CA MET A 23 -20.68 40.07 -5.92
C MET A 23 -19.46 39.67 -6.75
N ALA A 24 -18.34 40.37 -6.61
CA ALA A 24 -17.10 40.02 -7.29
C ALA A 24 -16.28 38.94 -6.56
N VAL A 25 -16.22 38.99 -5.24
CA VAL A 25 -15.37 38.09 -4.44
C VAL A 25 -16.03 36.71 -4.20
N LEU A 26 -17.37 36.66 -4.00
CA LEU A 26 -18.05 35.40 -3.75
C LEU A 26 -17.96 34.40 -4.93
N PRO A 27 -18.17 34.83 -6.21
CA PRO A 27 -17.98 33.92 -7.33
C PRO A 27 -16.53 33.41 -7.44
N PHE A 28 -15.56 34.28 -7.25
CA PHE A 28 -14.13 33.91 -7.30
C PHE A 28 -13.77 32.95 -6.17
N GLY A 29 -14.22 33.19 -4.94
CA GLY A 29 -13.99 32.31 -3.81
C GLY A 29 -14.65 30.94 -3.99
N PHE A 30 -15.85 30.89 -4.54
CA PHE A 30 -16.58 29.66 -4.81
C PHE A 30 -15.92 28.87 -5.97
N THR A 31 -15.52 29.55 -7.04
CA THR A 31 -14.79 28.93 -8.16
C THR A 31 -13.46 28.35 -7.67
N TRP A 32 -12.68 29.12 -6.90
CA TRP A 32 -11.42 28.65 -6.33
C TRP A 32 -11.60 27.44 -5.39
N LEU A 33 -12.67 27.44 -4.58
CA LEU A 33 -13.00 26.30 -3.70
C LEU A 33 -13.32 25.03 -4.52
N ILE A 34 -14.11 25.18 -5.59
CA ILE A 34 -14.42 24.06 -6.50
C ILE A 34 -13.15 23.56 -7.19
N GLU A 35 -12.33 24.44 -7.73
CA GLU A 35 -11.06 24.07 -8.35
C GLU A 35 -10.12 23.38 -7.36
N MET A 36 -10.05 23.88 -6.12
CA MET A 36 -9.27 23.24 -5.06
C MET A 36 -9.80 21.84 -4.70
N LEU A 37 -11.12 21.65 -4.65
CA LEU A 37 -11.74 20.35 -4.39
C LEU A 37 -11.52 19.39 -5.55
N LEU A 38 -11.67 19.86 -6.80
CA LEU A 38 -11.42 19.06 -8.00
C LEU A 38 -9.93 18.68 -8.10
N TYR A 39 -9.02 19.64 -7.88
CA TYR A 39 -7.58 19.37 -7.84
C TYR A 39 -7.19 18.36 -6.76
N ARG A 40 -7.85 18.42 -5.60
CA ARG A 40 -7.64 17.45 -4.52
C ARG A 40 -8.16 16.06 -4.90
N GLN A 41 -9.27 15.96 -5.64
CA GLN A 41 -9.79 14.70 -6.17
C GLN A 41 -8.86 14.13 -7.26
N GLU A 42 -8.43 14.95 -8.23
CA GLU A 42 -7.48 14.51 -9.27
C GLU A 42 -6.18 13.99 -8.67
N LYS A 43 -5.62 14.70 -7.67
CA LYS A 43 -4.38 14.27 -7.01
C LYS A 43 -4.56 13.01 -6.16
N ALA A 44 -5.75 12.75 -5.63
CA ALA A 44 -6.06 11.51 -4.90
C ALA A 44 -6.20 10.30 -5.85
N VAL A 45 -6.53 10.54 -7.13
CA VAL A 45 -6.69 9.51 -8.18
C VAL A 45 -5.34 9.11 -8.80
N GLU A 46 -4.32 9.96 -8.71
CA GLU A 46 -2.99 9.73 -9.34
C GLU A 46 -1.91 9.25 -8.36
N SER A 47 -2.20 9.06 -7.08
CA SER A 47 -1.18 8.54 -6.15
C SER A 47 -0.91 7.07 -6.42
N GLU A 48 0.30 6.76 -6.90
CA GLU A 48 0.80 5.39 -6.99
C GLU A 48 1.47 5.03 -5.66
N GLU A 49 1.08 3.92 -5.09
CA GLU A 49 1.73 3.34 -3.92
C GLU A 49 3.03 2.67 -4.34
N ILE A 50 4.14 3.02 -3.66
CA ILE A 50 5.45 2.42 -3.92
C ILE A 50 5.62 1.20 -3.02
N ILE A 51 5.87 0.04 -3.63
CA ILE A 51 6.22 -1.19 -2.94
C ILE A 51 7.73 -1.38 -3.00
N VAL A 52 8.35 -1.43 -1.83
CA VAL A 52 9.79 -1.59 -1.72
C VAL A 52 10.19 -3.02 -1.40
N MET A 53 11.43 -3.37 -1.73
CA MET A 53 12.01 -4.68 -1.47
C MET A 53 12.03 -4.99 0.04
N PRO A 54 11.33 -6.05 0.47
CA PRO A 54 11.26 -6.40 1.89
C PRO A 54 12.41 -7.28 2.36
N VAL A 55 13.35 -7.64 1.49
CA VAL A 55 14.51 -8.47 1.84
C VAL A 55 15.79 -7.92 1.18
N ASN A 56 16.96 -8.33 1.66
CA ASN A 56 18.17 -8.27 0.84
C ASN A 56 18.22 -9.56 0.02
N GLY A 57 18.27 -9.48 -1.31
CA GLY A 57 18.28 -10.68 -2.14
C GLY A 57 17.72 -10.46 -3.54
N SER A 58 17.14 -11.48 -4.15
CA SER A 58 16.67 -11.43 -5.54
C SER A 58 15.15 -11.45 -5.66
N VAL A 59 14.68 -10.91 -6.80
CA VAL A 59 13.28 -10.94 -7.24
C VAL A 59 13.18 -11.84 -8.47
N GLU A 60 12.17 -12.70 -8.51
CA GLU A 60 11.79 -13.53 -9.64
C GLU A 60 10.30 -13.40 -9.96
N GLN A 61 9.89 -13.97 -11.08
CA GLN A 61 8.48 -14.08 -11.45
C GLN A 61 7.74 -14.96 -10.44
N LEU A 62 6.54 -14.53 -10.03
CA LEU A 62 5.72 -15.29 -9.08
C LEU A 62 5.37 -16.68 -9.61
N GLU A 63 5.29 -16.83 -10.94
CA GLU A 63 5.02 -18.09 -11.64
C GLU A 63 6.11 -19.15 -11.42
N ASN A 64 7.31 -18.76 -10.97
CA ASN A 64 8.39 -19.66 -10.62
C ASN A 64 8.28 -20.28 -9.22
N ALA A 65 7.29 -19.85 -8.41
CA ALA A 65 7.07 -20.40 -7.08
C ALA A 65 6.78 -21.90 -7.14
N GLU A 66 7.34 -22.67 -6.20
CA GLU A 66 7.07 -24.10 -6.08
C GLU A 66 5.62 -24.38 -5.69
N ASP A 67 5.02 -23.49 -4.87
CA ASP A 67 3.62 -23.60 -4.50
C ASP A 67 2.73 -23.15 -5.66
N THR A 68 1.96 -24.08 -6.20
CA THR A 68 1.06 -23.86 -7.33
C THR A 68 -0.03 -22.81 -7.06
N VAL A 69 -0.40 -22.58 -5.80
CA VAL A 69 -1.39 -21.56 -5.42
C VAL A 69 -0.83 -20.16 -5.68
N PHE A 70 0.44 -19.92 -5.35
CA PHE A 70 1.12 -18.68 -5.66
C PHE A 70 1.48 -18.59 -7.15
N ALA A 71 2.06 -19.66 -7.72
CA ALA A 71 2.45 -19.70 -9.14
C ALA A 71 1.28 -19.43 -10.09
N SER A 72 0.07 -19.86 -9.73
CA SER A 72 -1.15 -19.62 -10.52
C SER A 72 -1.80 -18.26 -10.26
N LYS A 73 -1.24 -17.44 -9.35
CA LYS A 73 -1.80 -16.15 -8.91
C LYS A 73 -3.21 -16.26 -8.30
N ALA A 74 -3.58 -17.42 -7.77
CA ALA A 74 -4.90 -17.65 -7.18
C ALA A 74 -5.17 -16.81 -5.92
N LEU A 75 -4.11 -16.36 -5.24
CA LEU A 75 -4.17 -15.49 -4.05
C LEU A 75 -3.90 -14.01 -4.35
N GLY A 76 -3.73 -13.65 -5.60
CA GLY A 76 -3.34 -12.31 -6.03
C GLY A 76 -2.09 -12.31 -6.89
N ASP A 77 -1.66 -11.14 -7.35
CA ASP A 77 -0.44 -10.98 -8.15
C ASP A 77 0.69 -10.36 -7.34
N GLY A 78 1.93 -10.57 -7.75
CA GLY A 78 3.09 -10.08 -7.02
C GLY A 78 4.40 -10.64 -7.55
N VAL A 79 5.32 -10.94 -6.62
CA VAL A 79 6.68 -11.39 -6.94
C VAL A 79 7.10 -12.55 -6.04
N LEU A 80 8.07 -13.33 -6.53
CA LEU A 80 8.79 -14.33 -5.76
C LEU A 80 10.13 -13.73 -5.31
N LEU A 81 10.41 -13.84 -4.02
CA LEU A 81 11.61 -13.27 -3.41
C LEU A 81 12.49 -14.38 -2.84
N HIS A 82 13.80 -14.13 -2.87
CA HIS A 82 14.79 -14.96 -2.20
C HIS A 82 15.63 -14.08 -1.27
N SER A 83 15.60 -14.40 0.04
CA SER A 83 16.37 -13.64 1.04
C SER A 83 17.78 -14.21 1.19
N ASP A 84 18.78 -13.32 1.23
CA ASP A 84 20.18 -13.70 1.48
C ASP A 84 20.45 -13.98 2.97
N ASP A 85 19.76 -13.25 3.87
CA ASP A 85 20.05 -13.22 5.31
C ASP A 85 18.90 -13.71 6.20
N GLY A 86 17.79 -14.16 5.62
CA GLY A 86 16.63 -14.65 6.37
C GLY A 86 15.84 -13.56 7.10
N LYS A 87 16.02 -12.28 6.74
CA LYS A 87 15.30 -11.16 7.34
C LYS A 87 14.24 -10.64 6.39
N VAL A 88 13.09 -10.31 6.96
CA VAL A 88 11.93 -9.76 6.24
C VAL A 88 11.51 -8.44 6.85
N TYR A 89 11.31 -7.45 5.99
CA TYR A 89 10.97 -6.07 6.34
C TYR A 89 9.63 -5.67 5.72
N ALA A 90 9.01 -4.60 6.23
CA ALA A 90 7.77 -4.07 5.66
C ALA A 90 8.02 -3.49 4.25
N PRO A 91 7.21 -3.89 3.24
CA PRO A 91 7.32 -3.38 1.87
C PRO A 91 6.68 -2.01 1.67
N CYS A 92 5.86 -1.57 2.63
CA CYS A 92 5.12 -0.30 2.61
C CYS A 92 4.86 0.18 4.04
N ASP A 93 4.36 1.40 4.16
CA ASP A 93 3.74 1.89 5.39
C ASP A 93 2.36 1.26 5.52
N GLY A 94 1.98 0.81 6.72
CA GLY A 94 0.69 0.15 6.90
C GLY A 94 0.44 -0.38 8.31
N ILE A 95 -0.56 -1.26 8.40
CA ILE A 95 -0.98 -1.92 9.64
C ILE A 95 -0.89 -3.43 9.44
N ILE A 96 -0.32 -4.13 10.42
CA ILE A 96 -0.31 -5.60 10.44
C ILE A 96 -1.74 -6.10 10.66
N GLN A 97 -2.31 -6.74 9.65
CA GLN A 97 -3.65 -7.31 9.71
C GLN A 97 -3.65 -8.69 10.33
N THR A 98 -2.64 -9.50 9.99
CA THR A 98 -2.52 -10.83 10.57
C THR A 98 -1.07 -11.27 10.71
N VAL A 99 -0.80 -12.00 11.78
CA VAL A 99 0.41 -12.80 11.97
C VAL A 99 -0.05 -14.25 12.15
N PHE A 100 0.28 -15.11 11.18
CA PHE A 100 -0.14 -16.51 11.27
C PHE A 100 0.46 -17.19 12.52
N PRO A 101 -0.30 -18.02 13.23
CA PRO A 101 0.16 -18.65 14.48
C PRO A 101 1.47 -19.43 14.33
N THR A 102 1.70 -20.00 13.16
CA THR A 102 2.94 -20.71 12.79
C THR A 102 4.03 -19.78 12.26
N LYS A 103 3.85 -18.44 12.35
CA LYS A 103 4.84 -17.39 12.08
C LYS A 103 5.44 -17.37 10.68
N HIS A 104 4.93 -18.19 9.78
CA HIS A 104 5.44 -18.33 8.41
C HIS A 104 4.85 -17.33 7.42
N ALA A 105 3.80 -16.60 7.83
CA ALA A 105 3.16 -15.60 6.96
C ALA A 105 2.67 -14.40 7.76
N ILE A 106 2.73 -13.22 7.12
CA ILE A 106 2.30 -11.93 7.66
C ILE A 106 1.47 -11.21 6.59
N GLY A 107 0.29 -10.75 6.97
CA GLY A 107 -0.57 -9.88 6.16
C GLY A 107 -0.48 -8.44 6.62
N ILE A 108 -0.35 -7.51 5.67
CA ILE A 108 -0.24 -6.07 5.89
C ILE A 108 -1.30 -5.38 5.05
N GLU A 109 -2.06 -4.47 5.65
CA GLU A 109 -2.85 -3.50 4.90
C GLU A 109 -2.06 -2.19 4.85
N SER A 110 -1.77 -1.74 3.66
CA SER A 110 -1.03 -0.50 3.45
C SER A 110 -1.88 0.73 3.79
N THR A 111 -1.24 1.89 3.93
CA THR A 111 -1.95 3.17 4.12
C THR A 111 -2.83 3.55 2.94
N ASP A 112 -2.57 3.02 1.75
CA ASP A 112 -3.35 3.25 0.51
C ASP A 112 -4.42 2.16 0.29
N GLY A 113 -4.48 1.14 1.18
CA GLY A 113 -5.50 0.10 1.25
C GLY A 113 -5.16 -1.14 0.42
N SER A 114 -3.92 -1.31 -0.07
CA SER A 114 -3.48 -2.58 -0.66
C SER A 114 -3.27 -3.62 0.44
N GLU A 115 -3.68 -4.86 0.18
CA GLU A 115 -3.51 -5.98 1.10
C GLU A 115 -2.36 -6.84 0.61
N ILE A 116 -1.26 -6.87 1.36
CA ILE A 116 -0.04 -7.57 0.99
C ILE A 116 0.16 -8.76 1.92
N LEU A 117 0.30 -9.95 1.32
CA LEU A 117 0.68 -11.17 2.02
C LEU A 117 2.14 -11.51 1.71
N ILE A 118 2.94 -11.69 2.76
CA ILE A 118 4.32 -12.18 2.69
C ILE A 118 4.34 -13.58 3.29
N HIS A 119 4.71 -14.58 2.50
CA HIS A 119 4.75 -15.97 2.91
C HIS A 119 6.18 -16.48 2.90
N MET A 120 6.69 -16.92 4.03
CA MET A 120 8.10 -17.29 4.24
C MET A 120 8.29 -18.80 4.14
N GLY A 121 8.76 -19.25 2.99
CA GLY A 121 9.06 -20.67 2.68
C GLY A 121 7.84 -21.47 2.23
N ASN A 122 8.09 -22.48 1.42
CA ASN A 122 7.06 -23.39 0.93
C ASN A 122 6.77 -24.50 1.96
N ASN A 123 5.48 -24.72 2.29
CA ASN A 123 4.99 -25.72 3.26
C ASN A 123 5.55 -25.55 4.70
N THR A 124 6.16 -24.43 5.03
CA THR A 124 6.77 -24.16 6.33
C THR A 124 5.77 -24.03 7.48
N VAL A 125 4.47 -24.00 7.19
CA VAL A 125 3.39 -24.13 8.17
C VAL A 125 3.58 -25.38 9.05
N ALA A 126 4.12 -26.47 8.49
CA ALA A 126 4.36 -27.73 9.19
C ALA A 126 5.45 -27.61 10.29
N LEU A 127 6.29 -26.56 10.26
CA LEU A 127 7.30 -26.31 11.28
C LEU A 127 6.73 -25.73 12.58
N ASN A 128 5.42 -25.39 12.62
CA ASN A 128 4.72 -24.85 13.79
C ASN A 128 5.43 -23.66 14.45
N GLY A 129 6.00 -22.76 13.63
CA GLY A 129 6.71 -21.55 14.07
C GLY A 129 8.16 -21.77 14.52
N LYS A 130 8.66 -23.00 14.44
CA LYS A 130 10.06 -23.30 14.71
C LYS A 130 10.93 -22.66 13.63
N TYR A 131 12.02 -22.04 14.05
CA TYR A 131 12.97 -21.31 13.22
C TYR A 131 12.48 -19.94 12.70
N PHE A 132 11.31 -19.46 13.18
CA PHE A 132 10.77 -18.13 12.87
C PHE A 132 10.72 -17.26 14.13
N THR A 133 11.20 -16.03 14.01
CA THR A 133 11.04 -14.97 15.00
C THR A 133 10.28 -13.83 14.37
N VAL A 134 9.12 -13.48 14.94
CA VAL A 134 8.31 -12.34 14.47
C VAL A 134 8.43 -11.20 15.49
N HIS A 135 8.67 -9.98 15.00
CA HIS A 135 8.92 -8.78 15.80
C HIS A 135 7.70 -7.86 15.89
N VAL A 136 6.60 -8.23 15.22
CA VAL A 136 5.35 -7.47 15.16
C VAL A 136 4.17 -8.34 15.56
N LYS A 137 3.05 -7.71 15.84
CA LYS A 137 1.76 -8.36 16.14
C LYS A 137 0.64 -7.66 15.38
N GLU A 138 -0.51 -8.30 15.33
CA GLU A 138 -1.72 -7.72 14.75
C GLU A 138 -2.03 -6.33 15.33
N LYS A 139 -2.43 -5.41 14.47
CA LYS A 139 -2.72 -3.99 14.72
C LYS A 139 -1.50 -3.10 14.99
N ASP A 140 -0.29 -3.61 14.91
CA ASP A 140 0.89 -2.75 14.94
C ASP A 140 0.96 -1.93 13.65
N GLU A 141 1.24 -0.63 13.79
CA GLU A 141 1.61 0.23 12.68
C GLU A 141 3.08 -0.02 12.31
N VAL A 142 3.35 -0.15 11.02
CA VAL A 142 4.71 -0.39 10.50
C VAL A 142 5.08 0.63 9.42
N LYS A 143 6.36 0.87 9.30
CA LYS A 143 6.94 1.72 8.26
C LYS A 143 7.74 0.89 7.27
N ALA A 144 7.74 1.30 6.00
CA ALA A 144 8.56 0.68 4.97
C ALA A 144 10.01 0.50 5.45
N GLY A 145 10.55 -0.71 5.29
CA GLY A 145 11.88 -1.08 5.77
C GLY A 145 12.01 -1.41 7.26
N GLN A 146 10.91 -1.36 8.06
CA GLN A 146 10.90 -1.86 9.43
C GLN A 146 10.96 -3.39 9.44
N ILE A 147 11.77 -3.97 10.37
CA ILE A 147 11.86 -5.43 10.50
C ILE A 147 10.53 -6.02 10.95
N LEU A 148 10.08 -7.05 10.26
CA LEU A 148 8.86 -7.80 10.57
C LEU A 148 9.16 -9.15 11.18
N ALA A 149 10.06 -9.90 10.52
CA ALA A 149 10.40 -11.26 10.91
C ALA A 149 11.82 -11.63 10.52
N GLU A 150 12.32 -12.67 11.17
CA GLU A 150 13.56 -13.37 10.84
C GLU A 150 13.29 -14.87 10.80
N PHE A 151 13.96 -15.60 9.91
CA PHE A 151 13.92 -17.05 9.87
C PHE A 151 15.30 -17.66 9.65
N ASP A 152 15.53 -18.82 10.26
CA ASP A 152 16.78 -19.54 10.09
C ASP A 152 16.74 -20.39 8.82
N LYS A 153 17.22 -19.79 7.73
CA LYS A 153 17.23 -20.41 6.40
C LYS A 153 17.93 -21.76 6.41
N LYS A 154 19.09 -21.88 7.10
CA LYS A 154 19.86 -23.12 7.15
C LYS A 154 19.12 -24.25 7.84
N GLU A 155 18.48 -23.94 8.96
CA GLU A 155 17.73 -24.93 9.73
C GLU A 155 16.43 -25.36 9.00
N ILE A 156 15.77 -24.41 8.30
CA ILE A 156 14.57 -24.71 7.48
C ILE A 156 14.95 -25.61 6.29
N GLU A 157 16.01 -25.27 5.57
CA GLU A 157 16.52 -26.08 4.45
C GLU A 157 17.01 -27.46 4.92
N ALA A 158 17.61 -27.57 6.11
CA ALA A 158 18.01 -28.84 6.70
C ALA A 158 16.82 -29.75 7.03
N GLN A 159 15.60 -29.20 7.22
CA GLN A 159 14.37 -29.96 7.37
C GLN A 159 13.73 -30.34 6.01
N GLY A 160 14.33 -29.94 4.89
CA GLY A 160 13.84 -30.26 3.53
C GLY A 160 12.83 -29.27 2.98
N TYR A 161 12.70 -28.07 3.57
CA TYR A 161 11.80 -27.03 3.09
C TYR A 161 12.54 -25.99 2.24
N ASN A 162 11.86 -25.42 1.24
CA ASN A 162 12.34 -24.30 0.46
C ASN A 162 12.06 -22.97 1.22
N CYS A 163 12.99 -22.02 1.12
CA CYS A 163 12.93 -20.71 1.77
C CYS A 163 12.56 -19.57 0.82
N GLU A 164 11.93 -19.86 -0.32
CA GLU A 164 11.37 -18.84 -1.21
C GLU A 164 10.26 -18.04 -0.50
N ILE A 165 10.07 -16.78 -0.90
CA ILE A 165 9.14 -15.87 -0.25
C ILE A 165 8.20 -15.28 -1.30
N PRO A 166 7.06 -15.91 -1.59
CA PRO A 166 6.00 -15.27 -2.34
C PRO A 166 5.51 -14.02 -1.59
N MET A 167 5.48 -12.88 -2.26
CA MET A 167 4.85 -11.64 -1.80
C MET A 167 3.78 -11.25 -2.81
N VAL A 168 2.52 -11.26 -2.38
CA VAL A 168 1.37 -11.02 -3.26
C VAL A 168 0.47 -9.91 -2.72
N VAL A 169 -0.15 -9.17 -3.62
CA VAL A 169 -1.24 -8.23 -3.35
C VAL A 169 -2.55 -9.01 -3.49
N THR A 170 -3.24 -9.28 -2.37
CA THR A 170 -4.39 -10.18 -2.36
C THR A 170 -5.67 -9.55 -2.90
N ASN A 171 -5.80 -8.23 -2.85
CA ASN A 171 -6.92 -7.46 -3.40
C ASN A 171 -6.56 -6.80 -4.75
N MET A 172 -5.85 -7.53 -5.62
CA MET A 172 -5.34 -7.04 -6.91
C MET A 172 -6.44 -6.63 -7.91
N GLU A 173 -7.68 -7.06 -7.68
CA GLU A 173 -8.83 -6.58 -8.44
C GLU A 173 -9.05 -5.07 -8.30
N MET A 174 -8.62 -4.47 -7.17
CA MET A 174 -8.71 -3.04 -6.90
C MET A 174 -7.52 -2.24 -7.43
N TYR A 175 -6.44 -2.92 -7.81
CA TYR A 175 -5.16 -2.29 -8.19
C TYR A 175 -4.67 -2.77 -9.54
N GLU A 176 -3.82 -1.95 -10.14
CA GLU A 176 -3.02 -2.28 -11.31
C GLU A 176 -1.54 -2.08 -10.93
N MET A 177 -0.73 -3.09 -11.22
CA MET A 177 0.71 -2.99 -11.03
C MET A 177 1.30 -2.14 -12.15
N SER A 178 1.96 -1.04 -11.80
CA SER A 178 2.71 -0.20 -12.73
C SER A 178 4.21 -0.35 -12.47
N GLY A 179 4.99 -0.39 -13.55
CA GLY A 179 6.40 -0.73 -13.48
C GLY A 179 6.60 -2.24 -13.29
N GLU A 180 6.97 -2.95 -14.36
CA GLU A 180 7.31 -4.37 -14.25
C GLU A 180 8.53 -4.54 -13.33
N PRO A 181 8.46 -5.46 -12.34
CA PRO A 181 9.61 -5.76 -11.50
C PRO A 181 10.79 -6.20 -12.37
N THR A 182 11.93 -5.59 -12.18
CA THR A 182 13.16 -6.08 -12.81
C THR A 182 13.68 -7.27 -12.02
N TYR A 183 13.83 -8.42 -12.67
CA TYR A 183 14.30 -9.65 -12.02
C TYR A 183 15.80 -9.61 -11.83
N ARG A 184 16.25 -9.10 -10.67
CA ARG A 184 17.65 -8.91 -10.29
C ARG A 184 17.82 -8.97 -8.77
N ASN A 185 19.06 -8.78 -8.31
CA ASN A 185 19.31 -8.55 -6.89
C ASN A 185 18.96 -7.13 -6.48
N TYR A 186 18.36 -7.01 -5.31
CA TYR A 186 17.96 -5.76 -4.67
C TYR A 186 18.48 -5.69 -3.23
N LYS A 187 18.62 -4.48 -2.75
CA LYS A 187 18.71 -4.22 -1.31
C LYS A 187 17.35 -3.90 -0.74
N LYS A 188 17.11 -4.23 0.51
CA LYS A 188 15.89 -3.83 1.22
C LYS A 188 15.65 -2.32 1.06
N GLY A 189 14.39 -1.94 0.84
CA GLY A 189 13.99 -0.55 0.68
C GLY A 189 14.14 0.01 -0.73
N GLU A 190 14.76 -0.71 -1.69
CA GLU A 190 14.71 -0.32 -3.10
C GLU A 190 13.29 -0.56 -3.66
N GLU A 191 12.81 0.34 -4.51
CA GLU A 191 11.51 0.19 -5.19
C GLU A 191 11.53 -1.03 -6.10
N ILE A 192 10.46 -1.86 -6.02
CA ILE A 192 10.28 -3.05 -6.87
C ILE A 192 9.23 -2.78 -7.94
N PHE A 193 8.06 -2.30 -7.53
CA PHE A 193 6.93 -1.96 -8.39
C PHE A 193 6.04 -0.92 -7.69
N ARG A 194 5.06 -0.41 -8.41
CA ARG A 194 4.03 0.48 -7.88
C ARG A 194 2.65 -0.10 -8.06
N LEU A 195 1.74 0.28 -7.20
CA LEU A 195 0.32 -0.04 -7.28
C LEU A 195 -0.46 1.23 -7.56
N LYS A 196 -1.25 1.20 -8.62
CA LYS A 196 -2.20 2.26 -8.96
C LYS A 196 -3.61 1.76 -8.69
N LYS A 197 -4.36 2.50 -7.88
CA LYS A 197 -5.76 2.15 -7.60
C LYS A 197 -6.59 2.32 -8.87
N LYS A 198 -7.34 1.29 -9.26
CA LYS A 198 -8.23 1.34 -10.43
C LYS A 198 -9.35 2.36 -10.16
N THR A 199 -9.52 3.28 -11.08
CA THR A 199 -10.66 4.22 -11.10
C THR A 199 -11.86 3.48 -11.67
N ASN A 200 -12.90 3.27 -10.88
CA ASN A 200 -14.16 2.63 -11.26
C ASN A 200 -14.13 1.08 -11.33
N VAL A 201 -14.32 0.47 -10.21
CA VAL A 201 -15.08 -0.77 -10.10
C VAL A 201 -16.35 -0.47 -9.34
#